data_df64791363ff81cff3573e32aeb3b6ab
#
_entry.id   df64791363ff81cff3573e32aeb3b6ab
#
_cell.length_a   1.000
_cell.length_b   1.000
_cell.length_c   1.000
_cell.angle_alpha   90.00
_cell.angle_beta   90.00
_cell.angle_gamma   90.00
#
_symmetry.space_group_name_H-M   'P 1'
#
loop_
_entity.id
_entity.type
_entity.pdbx_description
1 polymer ?
#
loop_
_entity_poly.entity_id
_entity_poly.type
_entity_poly.pdbx_seq_one_letter_code
_entity_poly.pdbx_strand_id
1 'polypeptide(L)'
;MFLVDEAIIIKFFPPMVANDLAREVAAYLTLGDQVPHLPSLLSHGRYQDRIEWPYLAVSCLPGQAWREVGARLLAMQAEGLVAELGRMTRLTHEIPLPPNGSWPAAGAWAVLVASRLARVGDDLRRGTALQNGLIEEIERLLATTNWFDQRPCLLHSDLTEDHLLVAERNGEWVVTGLIDWADAEVGHPIYDWVAVWFSICRRNPRLFGAFLKGYGARESWDGNSLNRLMSLTFLHRFGATIISDSLPPAEQRAISTLEQLAEALFAGIL
;
A
#
# COMPACT_ATOMS: atom_id res chain seq x y z
N MET A 1 13.38 9.65 -13.31
CA MET A 1 13.02 10.66 -12.29
C MET A 1 14.18 11.63 -12.14
N PHE A 2 13.92 12.93 -12.05
CA PHE A 2 14.92 14.00 -11.97
C PHE A 2 14.56 14.96 -10.84
N LEU A 3 15.56 15.39 -10.08
CA LEU A 3 15.46 16.46 -9.09
C LEU A 3 15.97 17.75 -9.73
N VAL A 4 15.16 18.81 -9.67
CA VAL A 4 15.49 20.13 -10.25
C VAL A 4 15.51 21.16 -9.11
N ASP A 5 16.63 21.87 -8.99
CA ASP A 5 16.87 22.95 -8.01
C ASP A 5 16.53 22.56 -6.56
N GLU A 6 16.69 21.26 -6.21
CA GLU A 6 16.35 20.68 -4.90
C GLU A 6 14.88 20.91 -4.47
N ALA A 7 14.04 21.39 -5.36
CA ALA A 7 12.67 21.80 -5.08
C ALA A 7 11.59 21.04 -5.86
N ILE A 8 11.94 20.50 -7.01
CA ILE A 8 10.96 19.88 -7.93
C ILE A 8 11.42 18.49 -8.33
N ILE A 9 10.51 17.53 -8.24
CA ILE A 9 10.69 16.19 -8.78
C ILE A 9 9.94 16.09 -10.10
N ILE A 10 10.63 15.70 -11.17
CA ILE A 10 10.03 15.39 -12.47
C ILE A 10 10.11 13.88 -12.71
N LYS A 11 8.96 13.25 -12.88
CA LYS A 11 8.82 11.83 -13.27
C LYS A 11 8.44 11.77 -14.76
N PHE A 12 9.14 10.97 -15.55
CA PHE A 12 8.73 10.59 -16.90
C PHE A 12 8.20 9.16 -16.87
N PHE A 13 7.10 8.95 -17.54
CA PHE A 13 6.46 7.64 -17.63
C PHE A 13 6.71 7.06 -19.02
N PRO A 14 7.22 5.82 -19.14
CA PRO A 14 7.25 5.15 -20.42
C PRO A 14 5.84 5.06 -21.02
N PRO A 15 5.66 5.16 -22.34
CA PRO A 15 4.33 5.15 -22.97
C PRO A 15 3.44 3.94 -22.59
N MET A 16 4.06 2.80 -22.28
CA MET A 16 3.37 1.57 -21.88
C MET A 16 2.74 1.64 -20.48
N VAL A 17 3.17 2.59 -19.64
CA VAL A 17 2.64 2.85 -18.28
C VAL A 17 2.00 4.23 -18.16
N ALA A 18 1.49 4.79 -19.24
CA ALA A 18 0.82 6.10 -19.24
C ALA A 18 -0.39 6.16 -18.29
N ASN A 19 -1.01 5.01 -17.99
CA ASN A 19 -2.09 4.92 -17.01
C ASN A 19 -1.62 5.23 -15.58
N ASP A 20 -0.35 5.00 -15.26
CA ASP A 20 0.22 5.29 -13.94
C ASP A 20 0.28 6.81 -13.72
N LEU A 21 0.65 7.59 -14.75
CA LEU A 21 0.54 9.04 -14.72
C LEU A 21 -0.91 9.49 -14.44
N ALA A 22 -1.88 8.92 -15.15
CA ALA A 22 -3.27 9.32 -14.99
C ALA A 22 -3.78 9.06 -13.55
N ARG A 23 -3.38 7.94 -12.95
CA ARG A 23 -3.70 7.60 -11.55
C ARG A 23 -3.02 8.56 -10.57
N GLU A 24 -1.72 8.80 -10.73
CA GLU A 24 -0.97 9.67 -9.83
C GLU A 24 -1.49 11.12 -9.88
N VAL A 25 -1.78 11.65 -11.06
CA VAL A 25 -2.41 12.98 -11.23
C VAL A 25 -3.79 13.01 -10.57
N ALA A 26 -4.62 12.01 -10.81
CA ALA A 26 -5.97 11.94 -10.22
C ALA A 26 -5.90 11.85 -8.69
N ALA A 27 -4.92 11.13 -8.14
CA ALA A 27 -4.69 11.06 -6.69
C ALA A 27 -4.37 12.45 -6.12
N TYR A 28 -3.36 13.15 -6.65
CA TYR A 28 -3.02 14.49 -6.18
C TYR A 28 -4.18 15.48 -6.29
N LEU A 29 -4.94 15.45 -7.39
CA LEU A 29 -6.11 16.33 -7.57
C LEU A 29 -7.26 16.01 -6.61
N THR A 30 -7.42 14.74 -6.24
CA THR A 30 -8.46 14.30 -5.31
C THR A 30 -8.08 14.60 -3.86
N LEU A 31 -6.83 14.35 -3.50
CA LEU A 31 -6.32 14.53 -2.14
C LEU A 31 -6.16 16.01 -1.79
N GLY A 32 -5.63 16.81 -2.73
CA GLY A 32 -5.41 18.23 -2.54
C GLY A 32 -4.68 18.54 -1.22
N ASP A 33 -5.14 19.57 -0.51
CA ASP A 33 -4.60 19.96 0.81
C ASP A 33 -5.28 19.25 2.00
N GLN A 34 -6.13 18.25 1.73
CA GLN A 34 -6.90 17.57 2.78
C GLN A 34 -6.06 16.53 3.54
N VAL A 35 -5.02 15.99 2.91
CA VAL A 35 -4.06 15.07 3.54
C VAL A 35 -2.74 15.79 3.71
N PRO A 36 -2.18 15.87 4.93
CA PRO A 36 -0.91 16.55 5.18
C PRO A 36 0.27 15.79 4.56
N HIS A 37 1.36 16.50 4.34
CA HIS A 37 2.63 15.91 3.89
C HIS A 37 2.57 15.20 2.52
N LEU A 38 1.76 15.73 1.60
CA LEU A 38 1.76 15.30 0.21
C LEU A 38 2.56 16.27 -0.67
N PRO A 39 3.21 15.79 -1.74
CA PRO A 39 3.76 16.67 -2.74
C PRO A 39 2.66 17.52 -3.40
N SER A 40 2.94 18.79 -3.65
CA SER A 40 2.06 19.62 -4.46
C SER A 40 2.22 19.28 -5.93
N LEU A 41 1.12 19.04 -6.63
CA LEU A 41 1.11 18.87 -8.09
C LEU A 41 1.41 20.23 -8.74
N LEU A 42 2.55 20.35 -9.43
CA LEU A 42 3.00 21.59 -10.08
C LEU A 42 2.62 21.60 -11.57
N SER A 43 2.82 20.49 -12.26
CA SER A 43 2.52 20.37 -13.68
C SER A 43 2.42 18.89 -14.08
N HIS A 44 1.68 18.63 -15.12
CA HIS A 44 1.69 17.34 -15.82
C HIS A 44 1.42 17.55 -17.30
N GLY A 45 1.85 16.61 -18.14
CA GLY A 45 1.65 16.73 -19.57
C GLY A 45 2.44 15.69 -20.36
N ARG A 46 2.83 16.10 -21.57
CA ARG A 46 3.57 15.25 -22.51
C ARG A 46 4.75 16.04 -23.06
N TYR A 47 5.92 15.49 -22.91
CA TYR A 47 7.14 16.01 -23.49
C TYR A 47 7.43 15.32 -24.82
N GLN A 48 7.57 16.08 -25.88
CA GLN A 48 7.83 15.57 -27.20
C GLN A 48 9.34 15.56 -27.48
N ASP A 49 9.88 14.35 -27.67
CA ASP A 49 11.19 14.10 -28.23
C ASP A 49 11.01 13.21 -29.48
N ARG A 50 11.78 12.17 -29.66
CA ARG A 50 11.58 11.16 -30.73
C ARG A 50 10.30 10.37 -30.53
N ILE A 51 9.90 10.18 -29.25
CA ILE A 51 8.62 9.66 -28.83
C ILE A 51 7.99 10.62 -27.83
N GLU A 52 6.70 10.50 -27.62
CA GLU A 52 5.97 11.28 -26.62
C GLU A 52 6.16 10.67 -25.23
N TRP A 53 6.64 11.47 -24.27
CA TRP A 53 6.87 11.08 -22.89
C TRP A 53 5.84 11.76 -21.98
N PRO A 54 4.88 11.03 -21.44
CA PRO A 54 4.06 11.53 -20.33
C PRO A 54 4.96 11.92 -19.15
N TYR A 55 4.68 13.06 -18.50
CA TYR A 55 5.43 13.51 -17.34
C TYR A 55 4.55 14.10 -16.24
N LEU A 56 5.07 14.08 -15.04
CA LEU A 56 4.54 14.70 -13.84
C LEU A 56 5.65 15.52 -13.17
N ALA A 57 5.32 16.73 -12.72
CA ALA A 57 6.17 17.54 -11.87
C ALA A 57 5.47 17.81 -10.55
N VAL A 58 6.12 17.50 -9.44
CA VAL A 58 5.62 17.71 -8.08
C VAL A 58 6.68 18.41 -7.23
N SER A 59 6.26 19.04 -6.12
CA SER A 59 7.20 19.60 -5.15
C SER A 59 8.06 18.48 -4.53
N CYS A 60 9.36 18.77 -4.32
CA CYS A 60 10.23 17.90 -3.57
C CYS A 60 9.94 18.04 -2.08
N LEU A 61 9.68 16.94 -1.39
CA LEU A 61 9.51 16.92 0.05
C LEU A 61 10.84 16.61 0.74
N PRO A 62 11.14 17.26 1.87
CA PRO A 62 12.34 16.98 2.63
C PRO A 62 12.23 15.67 3.40
N GLY A 63 13.37 15.01 3.64
CA GLY A 63 13.43 13.83 4.50
C GLY A 63 14.14 12.66 3.85
N GLN A 64 14.15 11.56 4.58
CA GLN A 64 14.72 10.27 4.19
C GLN A 64 13.60 9.22 4.15
N ALA A 65 13.73 8.24 3.27
CA ALA A 65 12.77 7.13 3.23
C ALA A 65 12.81 6.34 4.55
N TRP A 66 11.65 5.85 5.00
CA TRP A 66 11.54 4.99 6.18
C TRP A 66 12.51 3.81 6.13
N ARG A 67 12.76 3.23 4.96
CA ARG A 67 13.74 2.16 4.73
C ARG A 67 15.12 2.49 5.31
N GLU A 68 15.55 3.74 5.20
CA GLU A 68 16.89 4.16 5.60
C GLU A 68 17.02 4.40 7.09
N VAL A 69 15.94 4.76 7.78
CA VAL A 69 15.99 5.22 9.16
C VAL A 69 15.18 4.39 10.13
N GLY A 70 14.12 3.73 9.71
CA GLY A 70 13.14 3.08 10.59
C GLY A 70 13.74 2.08 11.57
N ALA A 71 14.75 1.31 11.15
CA ALA A 71 15.43 0.35 12.01
C ALA A 71 16.37 0.99 13.07
N ARG A 72 16.67 2.29 12.92
CA ARG A 72 17.57 3.03 13.83
C ARG A 72 16.82 3.88 14.86
N LEU A 73 15.52 4.03 14.69
CA LEU A 73 14.68 4.83 15.58
C LEU A 73 14.42 4.10 16.90
N LEU A 74 14.32 4.88 17.98
CA LEU A 74 13.81 4.35 19.24
C LEU A 74 12.35 3.90 19.06
N ALA A 75 11.95 2.84 19.77
CA ALA A 75 10.62 2.24 19.62
C ALA A 75 9.48 3.28 19.73
N MET A 76 9.54 4.19 20.70
CA MET A 76 8.52 5.24 20.89
C MET A 76 8.48 6.22 19.73
N GLN A 77 9.62 6.57 19.13
CA GLN A 77 9.67 7.45 17.96
C GLN A 77 9.04 6.75 16.75
N ALA A 78 9.42 5.49 16.50
CA ALA A 78 8.85 4.69 15.42
C ALA A 78 7.33 4.52 15.58
N GLU A 79 6.83 4.21 16.78
CA GLU A 79 5.40 4.10 17.07
C GLU A 79 4.66 5.42 16.79
N GLY A 80 5.25 6.58 17.14
CA GLY A 80 4.66 7.91 16.88
C GLY A 80 4.54 8.20 15.38
N LEU A 81 5.57 7.92 14.60
CA LEU A 81 5.58 8.10 13.14
C LEU A 81 4.60 7.17 12.42
N VAL A 82 4.54 5.91 12.86
CA VAL A 82 3.60 4.94 12.28
C VAL A 82 2.14 5.25 12.67
N ALA A 83 1.90 5.82 13.85
CA ALA A 83 0.57 6.34 14.20
C ALA A 83 0.19 7.55 13.34
N GLU A 84 1.16 8.44 13.00
CA GLU A 84 0.92 9.53 12.05
C GLU A 84 0.54 9.00 10.68
N LEU A 85 1.28 8.01 10.16
CA LEU A 85 0.91 7.33 8.92
C LEU A 85 -0.53 6.79 8.97
N GLY A 86 -0.92 6.17 10.10
CA GLY A 86 -2.30 5.70 10.29
C GLY A 86 -3.34 6.82 10.15
N ARG A 87 -3.08 8.01 10.73
CA ARG A 87 -3.95 9.18 10.56
C ARG A 87 -4.02 9.66 9.11
N MET A 88 -2.90 9.75 8.44
CA MET A 88 -2.84 10.15 7.02
C MET A 88 -3.61 9.16 6.13
N THR A 89 -3.41 7.86 6.35
CA THR A 89 -4.13 6.80 5.62
C THR A 89 -5.65 6.91 5.86
N ARG A 90 -6.08 7.15 7.09
CA ARG A 90 -7.49 7.39 7.40
C ARG A 90 -8.04 8.59 6.64
N LEU A 91 -7.35 9.74 6.69
CA LEU A 91 -7.77 10.94 5.96
C LEU A 91 -7.92 10.67 4.46
N THR A 92 -6.97 9.94 3.87
CA THR A 92 -7.06 9.48 2.47
C THR A 92 -8.33 8.68 2.21
N HIS A 93 -8.63 7.69 3.06
CA HIS A 93 -9.78 6.80 2.91
C HIS A 93 -11.13 7.50 3.16
N GLU A 94 -11.15 8.59 3.92
CA GLU A 94 -12.36 9.37 4.20
C GLU A 94 -12.69 10.40 3.12
N ILE A 95 -11.75 10.70 2.20
CA ILE A 95 -12.01 11.66 1.11
C ILE A 95 -13.11 11.13 0.20
N PRO A 96 -14.16 11.93 -0.07
CA PRO A 96 -15.18 11.56 -1.02
C PRO A 96 -14.58 11.39 -2.42
N LEU A 97 -14.79 10.23 -3.02
CA LEU A 97 -14.42 10.02 -4.41
C LEU A 97 -15.25 10.92 -5.31
N PRO A 98 -14.68 11.54 -6.36
CA PRO A 98 -15.40 12.37 -7.28
C PRO A 98 -16.58 11.60 -7.90
N PRO A 99 -17.76 12.21 -8.04
CA PRO A 99 -18.90 11.57 -8.68
C PRO A 99 -18.60 11.31 -10.17
N ASN A 100 -19.25 10.28 -10.73
CA ASN A 100 -19.33 10.02 -12.17
C ASN A 100 -18.01 9.67 -12.89
N GLY A 101 -17.16 8.85 -12.28
CA GLY A 101 -16.11 8.17 -13.04
C GLY A 101 -14.96 9.07 -13.51
N SER A 102 -14.76 10.24 -12.94
CA SER A 102 -13.57 11.05 -13.18
C SER A 102 -12.30 10.43 -12.57
N TRP A 103 -12.46 9.49 -11.66
CA TRP A 103 -11.35 8.61 -11.24
C TRP A 103 -11.18 7.51 -12.30
N PRO A 104 -9.95 7.22 -12.76
CA PRO A 104 -9.70 6.22 -13.82
C PRO A 104 -10.30 4.84 -13.55
N ALA A 105 -10.85 4.65 -12.38
CA ALA A 105 -11.24 3.38 -11.82
C ALA A 105 -12.65 3.35 -11.22
N ALA A 106 -13.61 4.15 -11.68
CA ALA A 106 -15.00 3.92 -11.28
C ALA A 106 -15.42 2.49 -11.69
N GLY A 107 -15.55 1.61 -10.70
CA GLY A 107 -15.68 0.16 -10.89
C GLY A 107 -14.37 -0.63 -10.82
N ALA A 108 -13.23 0.01 -10.62
CA ALA A 108 -11.92 -0.64 -10.60
C ALA A 108 -11.81 -1.71 -9.52
N TRP A 109 -12.39 -1.52 -8.34
CA TRP A 109 -12.34 -2.56 -7.31
C TRP A 109 -12.89 -3.89 -7.78
N ALA A 110 -14.04 -3.90 -8.42
CA ALA A 110 -14.61 -5.13 -8.98
C ALA A 110 -13.73 -5.73 -10.08
N VAL A 111 -13.18 -4.90 -10.96
CA VAL A 111 -12.27 -5.34 -12.03
C VAL A 111 -10.97 -5.86 -11.45
N LEU A 112 -10.39 -5.17 -10.46
CA LEU A 112 -9.18 -5.61 -9.77
C LEU A 112 -9.41 -6.97 -9.09
N VAL A 113 -10.46 -7.11 -8.28
CA VAL A 113 -10.81 -8.36 -7.61
C VAL A 113 -10.96 -9.48 -8.63
N ALA A 114 -11.77 -9.30 -9.67
CA ALA A 114 -11.98 -10.32 -10.70
C ALA A 114 -10.67 -10.74 -11.39
N SER A 115 -9.83 -9.75 -11.75
CA SER A 115 -8.55 -10.01 -12.41
C SER A 115 -7.55 -10.74 -11.50
N ARG A 116 -7.59 -10.47 -10.18
CA ARG A 116 -6.72 -11.13 -9.20
C ARG A 116 -7.19 -12.54 -8.89
N LEU A 117 -8.47 -12.73 -8.66
CA LEU A 117 -9.06 -14.05 -8.46
C LEU A 117 -8.75 -15.00 -9.61
N ALA A 118 -8.75 -14.51 -10.85
CA ALA A 118 -8.42 -15.30 -12.03
C ALA A 118 -6.95 -15.75 -12.10
N ARG A 119 -6.04 -15.16 -11.34
CA ARG A 119 -4.58 -15.40 -11.45
C ARG A 119 -3.90 -15.81 -10.16
N VAL A 120 -4.55 -15.62 -9.00
CA VAL A 120 -3.92 -15.81 -7.69
C VAL A 120 -3.28 -17.19 -7.52
N GLY A 121 -3.96 -18.25 -7.93
CA GLY A 121 -3.43 -19.62 -7.84
C GLY A 121 -2.15 -19.79 -8.66
N ASP A 122 -2.15 -19.32 -9.89
CA ASP A 122 -0.97 -19.38 -10.76
C ASP A 122 0.18 -18.51 -10.26
N ASP A 123 -0.13 -17.31 -9.72
CA ASP A 123 0.88 -16.42 -9.16
C ASP A 123 1.53 -17.05 -7.92
N LEU A 124 0.74 -17.67 -7.03
CA LEU A 124 1.23 -18.40 -5.86
C LEU A 124 2.07 -19.62 -6.25
N ARG A 125 1.61 -20.45 -7.21
CA ARG A 125 2.36 -21.64 -7.69
C ARG A 125 3.71 -21.25 -8.29
N ARG A 126 3.79 -20.11 -8.98
CA ARG A 126 5.04 -19.63 -9.60
C ARG A 126 5.95 -18.90 -8.64
N GLY A 127 5.40 -18.14 -7.70
CA GLY A 127 6.15 -17.21 -6.86
C GLY A 127 6.43 -17.70 -5.44
N THR A 128 5.89 -18.88 -5.04
CA THR A 128 6.05 -19.40 -3.68
C THR A 128 6.45 -20.89 -3.70
N ALA A 129 6.85 -21.39 -2.53
CA ALA A 129 7.09 -22.81 -2.29
C ALA A 129 5.93 -23.48 -1.50
N LEU A 130 4.76 -22.84 -1.45
CA LEU A 130 3.57 -23.41 -0.79
C LEU A 130 3.10 -24.68 -1.48
N GLN A 131 2.54 -25.60 -0.72
CA GLN A 131 1.97 -26.86 -1.23
C GLN A 131 0.71 -26.56 -2.09
N ASN A 132 0.52 -27.30 -3.19
CA ASN A 132 -0.65 -27.12 -4.06
C ASN A 132 -1.99 -27.23 -3.33
N GLY A 133 -2.13 -28.17 -2.38
CA GLY A 133 -3.35 -28.32 -1.60
C GLY A 133 -3.69 -27.07 -0.76
N LEU A 134 -2.67 -26.40 -0.21
CA LEU A 134 -2.86 -25.13 0.51
C LEU A 134 -3.20 -23.97 -0.45
N ILE A 135 -2.61 -23.95 -1.65
CA ILE A 135 -2.98 -22.95 -2.67
C ILE A 135 -4.44 -23.14 -3.10
N GLU A 136 -4.92 -24.36 -3.30
CA GLU A 136 -6.33 -24.65 -3.59
C GLU A 136 -7.26 -24.23 -2.44
N GLU A 137 -6.80 -24.33 -1.20
CA GLU A 137 -7.55 -23.85 -0.03
C GLU A 137 -7.63 -22.31 -0.02
N ILE A 138 -6.52 -21.61 -0.35
CA ILE A 138 -6.50 -20.16 -0.54
C ILE A 138 -7.48 -19.76 -1.66
N GLU A 139 -7.43 -20.41 -2.82
CA GLU A 139 -8.35 -20.13 -3.94
C GLU A 139 -9.83 -20.27 -3.52
N ARG A 140 -10.18 -21.31 -2.74
CA ARG A 140 -11.53 -21.51 -2.20
C ARG A 140 -11.93 -20.43 -1.19
N LEU A 141 -11.03 -20.06 -0.28
CA LEU A 141 -11.25 -18.95 0.67
C LEU A 141 -11.59 -17.66 -0.08
N LEU A 142 -10.76 -17.31 -1.07
CA LEU A 142 -10.92 -16.08 -1.84
C LEU A 142 -12.20 -16.07 -2.67
N ALA A 143 -12.61 -17.22 -3.23
CA ALA A 143 -13.85 -17.37 -4.00
C ALA A 143 -15.11 -17.16 -3.14
N THR A 144 -15.04 -17.42 -1.82
CA THR A 144 -16.17 -17.26 -0.89
C THR A 144 -16.13 -15.94 -0.10
N THR A 145 -15.05 -15.18 -0.24
CA THR A 145 -14.89 -13.89 0.46
C THR A 145 -15.83 -12.83 -0.12
N ASN A 146 -16.57 -12.13 0.74
CA ASN A 146 -17.33 -10.94 0.31
C ASN A 146 -16.41 -9.74 0.16
N TRP A 147 -16.08 -9.35 -1.07
CA TRP A 147 -15.18 -8.26 -1.39
C TRP A 147 -15.82 -6.87 -1.36
N PHE A 148 -17.14 -6.80 -1.14
CA PHE A 148 -17.95 -5.58 -1.27
C PHE A 148 -18.72 -5.26 0.01
N ASP A 149 -18.24 -5.73 1.16
CA ASP A 149 -18.85 -5.50 2.47
C ASP A 149 -18.57 -4.10 3.04
N GLN A 150 -17.67 -3.36 2.41
CA GLN A 150 -17.33 -1.98 2.77
C GLN A 150 -17.42 -1.05 1.55
N ARG A 151 -17.69 0.23 1.82
CA ARG A 151 -17.63 1.25 0.78
C ARG A 151 -16.18 1.41 0.31
N PRO A 152 -15.91 1.30 -1.00
CA PRO A 152 -14.59 1.53 -1.53
C PRO A 152 -14.11 2.97 -1.28
N CYS A 153 -12.83 3.13 -1.02
CA CYS A 153 -12.15 4.40 -0.80
C CYS A 153 -10.94 4.54 -1.73
N LEU A 154 -10.36 5.74 -1.77
CA LEU A 154 -9.09 5.95 -2.43
C LEU A 154 -7.99 5.24 -1.65
N LEU A 155 -7.19 4.44 -2.33
CA LEU A 155 -6.04 3.70 -1.80
C LEU A 155 -4.75 4.27 -2.37
N HIS A 156 -3.69 4.23 -1.59
CA HIS A 156 -2.33 4.40 -2.09
C HIS A 156 -1.88 3.16 -2.88
N SER A 157 -2.25 1.99 -2.40
CA SER A 157 -1.96 0.64 -2.93
C SER A 157 -0.49 0.22 -2.90
N ASP A 158 0.43 1.10 -2.48
CA ASP A 158 1.85 0.81 -2.30
C ASP A 158 2.45 1.57 -1.11
N LEU A 159 1.82 1.46 0.08
CA LEU A 159 2.28 2.07 1.34
C LEU A 159 3.52 1.36 1.88
N THR A 160 4.63 1.43 1.14
CA THR A 160 5.89 0.78 1.49
C THR A 160 6.87 1.71 2.19
N GLU A 161 7.92 1.13 2.72
CA GLU A 161 9.00 1.85 3.41
C GLU A 161 9.79 2.83 2.54
N ASP A 162 9.63 2.75 1.22
CA ASP A 162 10.24 3.70 0.28
C ASP A 162 9.41 4.97 0.10
N HIS A 163 8.12 4.90 0.39
CA HIS A 163 7.17 5.98 0.09
C HIS A 163 6.78 6.81 1.31
N LEU A 164 7.21 6.40 2.51
CA LEU A 164 7.08 7.19 3.74
C LEU A 164 8.38 7.95 4.00
N LEU A 165 8.32 9.29 3.93
CA LEU A 165 9.45 10.17 4.25
C LEU A 165 9.36 10.69 5.68
N VAL A 166 10.50 10.71 6.37
CA VAL A 166 10.65 11.22 7.72
C VAL A 166 11.90 12.07 7.85
N ALA A 167 11.88 13.04 8.74
CA ALA A 167 13.04 13.88 9.05
C ALA A 167 13.11 14.19 10.53
N GLU A 168 14.33 14.45 11.02
CA GLU A 168 14.55 15.00 12.35
C GLU A 168 14.38 16.53 12.32
N ARG A 169 13.52 17.06 13.17
CA ARG A 169 13.29 18.50 13.34
C ARG A 169 13.31 18.84 14.83
N ASN A 170 14.22 19.71 15.22
CA ASN A 170 14.38 20.14 16.63
C ASN A 170 14.58 18.97 17.64
N GLY A 171 15.25 17.91 17.21
CA GLY A 171 15.48 16.72 18.02
C GLY A 171 14.32 15.71 18.02
N GLU A 172 13.26 15.95 17.28
CA GLU A 172 12.13 15.04 17.15
C GLU A 172 11.99 14.54 15.71
N TRP A 173 11.69 13.26 15.55
CA TRP A 173 11.38 12.67 14.25
C TRP A 173 9.93 12.92 13.89
N VAL A 174 9.70 13.43 12.68
CA VAL A 174 8.36 13.74 12.16
C VAL A 174 8.18 13.14 10.76
N VAL A 175 6.95 12.79 10.40
CA VAL A 175 6.60 12.46 9.02
C VAL A 175 6.67 13.74 8.19
N THR A 176 7.32 13.66 7.04
CA THR A 176 7.48 14.79 6.12
C THR A 176 6.94 14.52 4.74
N GLY A 177 6.62 13.27 4.41
CA GLY A 177 6.08 12.94 3.10
C GLY A 177 5.43 11.57 3.00
N LEU A 178 4.37 11.52 2.19
CA LEU A 178 3.83 10.31 1.60
C LEU A 178 3.81 10.50 0.10
N ILE A 179 4.62 9.72 -0.62
CA ILE A 179 4.95 9.94 -2.03
C ILE A 179 4.61 8.71 -2.89
N ASP A 180 4.64 8.88 -4.19
CA ASP A 180 4.46 7.85 -5.22
C ASP A 180 3.04 7.25 -5.25
N TRP A 181 2.12 8.03 -5.78
CA TRP A 181 0.72 7.65 -5.96
C TRP A 181 0.42 7.01 -7.33
N ALA A 182 1.46 6.56 -8.06
CA ALA A 182 1.30 5.95 -9.38
C ALA A 182 0.46 4.65 -9.35
N ASP A 183 0.43 3.99 -8.21
CA ASP A 183 -0.32 2.77 -7.96
C ASP A 183 -1.70 2.99 -7.33
N ALA A 184 -2.10 4.27 -7.13
CA ALA A 184 -3.37 4.60 -6.50
C ALA A 184 -4.57 3.92 -7.18
N GLU A 185 -5.46 3.37 -6.36
CA GLU A 185 -6.64 2.61 -6.79
C GLU A 185 -7.85 2.99 -5.93
N VAL A 186 -9.02 2.51 -6.31
CA VAL A 186 -10.21 2.58 -5.48
C VAL A 186 -10.54 1.18 -4.98
N GLY A 187 -10.64 0.98 -3.67
CA GLY A 187 -10.84 -0.36 -3.15
C GLY A 187 -11.16 -0.44 -1.66
N HIS A 188 -11.00 -1.64 -1.11
CA HIS A 188 -11.26 -1.92 0.30
C HIS A 188 -10.14 -1.32 1.18
N PRO A 189 -10.43 -0.54 2.24
CA PRO A 189 -9.42 0.18 3.03
C PRO A 189 -8.29 -0.71 3.59
N ILE A 190 -8.59 -1.93 4.01
CA ILE A 190 -7.57 -2.88 4.52
C ILE A 190 -6.56 -3.30 3.43
N TYR A 191 -6.79 -3.02 2.16
CA TYR A 191 -5.81 -3.31 1.10
C TYR A 191 -4.48 -2.55 1.32
N ASP A 192 -4.55 -1.29 1.71
CA ASP A 192 -3.36 -0.49 2.07
C ASP A 192 -2.64 -1.03 3.31
N TRP A 193 -3.36 -1.64 4.24
CA TRP A 193 -2.77 -2.17 5.47
C TRP A 193 -1.87 -3.38 5.22
N VAL A 194 -2.02 -4.06 4.09
CA VAL A 194 -1.13 -5.16 3.68
C VAL A 194 0.31 -4.64 3.56
N ALA A 195 0.52 -3.59 2.77
CA ALA A 195 1.85 -3.00 2.61
C ALA A 195 2.39 -2.43 3.94
N VAL A 196 1.52 -1.79 4.75
CA VAL A 196 1.91 -1.30 6.09
C VAL A 196 2.40 -2.43 6.99
N TRP A 197 1.67 -3.55 7.07
CA TRP A 197 2.05 -4.68 7.90
C TRP A 197 3.38 -5.30 7.49
N PHE A 198 3.55 -5.59 6.21
CA PHE A 198 4.72 -6.32 5.72
C PHE A 198 5.94 -5.42 5.51
N SER A 199 5.78 -4.21 5.00
CA SER A 199 6.87 -3.30 4.65
C SER A 199 7.19 -2.31 5.79
N ILE A 200 6.29 -1.41 6.14
CA ILE A 200 6.53 -0.38 7.16
C ILE A 200 6.76 -1.00 8.55
N CYS A 201 5.85 -1.87 8.99
CA CYS A 201 5.92 -2.51 10.30
C CYS A 201 6.86 -3.72 10.34
N ARG A 202 7.23 -4.29 9.20
CA ARG A 202 8.05 -5.51 9.10
C ARG A 202 7.55 -6.61 10.03
N ARG A 203 6.24 -6.80 10.06
CA ARG A 203 5.50 -7.74 10.92
C ARG A 203 5.71 -7.53 12.43
N ASN A 204 5.96 -6.29 12.84
CA ASN A 204 6.04 -5.93 14.26
C ASN A 204 4.63 -5.53 14.77
N PRO A 205 4.03 -6.32 15.70
CA PRO A 205 2.68 -6.08 16.19
C PRO A 205 2.52 -4.74 16.94
N ARG A 206 3.58 -4.25 17.59
CA ARG A 206 3.54 -2.96 18.30
C ARG A 206 3.43 -1.80 17.32
N LEU A 207 4.22 -1.82 16.25
CA LEU A 207 4.14 -0.80 15.20
C LEU A 207 2.79 -0.84 14.48
N PHE A 208 2.30 -2.04 14.15
CA PHE A 208 0.98 -2.16 13.54
C PHE A 208 -0.15 -1.72 14.48
N GLY A 209 -0.02 -2.02 15.78
CA GLY A 209 -0.92 -1.49 16.80
C GLY A 209 -0.92 0.04 16.88
N ALA A 210 0.25 0.68 16.69
CA ALA A 210 0.36 2.14 16.62
C ALA A 210 -0.32 2.68 15.34
N PHE A 211 -0.14 2.02 14.19
CA PHE A 211 -0.86 2.33 12.95
C PHE A 211 -2.38 2.27 13.15
N LEU A 212 -2.89 1.15 13.69
CA LEU A 212 -4.32 0.97 13.94
C LEU A 212 -4.88 2.03 14.90
N LYS A 213 -4.10 2.42 15.92
CA LYS A 213 -4.47 3.50 16.83
C LYS A 213 -4.57 4.84 16.09
N GLY A 214 -3.58 5.18 15.28
CA GLY A 214 -3.57 6.39 14.46
C GLY A 214 -4.71 6.42 13.44
N TYR A 215 -4.99 5.29 12.81
CA TYR A 215 -6.11 5.11 11.88
C TYR A 215 -7.49 5.17 12.60
N GLY A 216 -7.53 4.92 13.90
CA GLY A 216 -8.78 4.85 14.65
C GLY A 216 -9.49 3.48 14.60
N ALA A 217 -8.78 2.41 14.22
CA ALA A 217 -9.32 1.05 14.10
C ALA A 217 -8.85 0.10 15.22
N ARG A 218 -8.07 0.59 16.19
CA ARG A 218 -7.47 -0.28 17.23
C ARG A 218 -8.50 -1.05 18.06
N GLU A 219 -9.60 -0.38 18.42
CA GLU A 219 -10.65 -0.97 19.29
C GLU A 219 -11.60 -1.90 18.50
N SER A 220 -11.72 -1.71 17.19
CA SER A 220 -12.54 -2.54 16.30
C SER A 220 -11.76 -3.69 15.65
N TRP A 221 -10.46 -3.78 15.90
CA TRP A 221 -9.61 -4.83 15.35
C TRP A 221 -9.92 -6.17 16.01
N ASP A 222 -10.32 -7.15 15.21
CA ASP A 222 -10.76 -8.48 15.63
C ASP A 222 -10.30 -9.58 14.64
N GLY A 223 -10.71 -10.82 14.91
CA GLY A 223 -10.41 -11.95 14.02
C GLY A 223 -10.98 -11.82 12.61
N ASN A 224 -12.10 -11.10 12.42
CA ASN A 224 -12.65 -10.85 11.09
C ASN A 224 -11.76 -9.88 10.32
N SER A 225 -11.24 -8.86 11.00
CA SER A 225 -10.27 -7.89 10.44
C SER A 225 -8.99 -8.60 10.03
N LEU A 226 -8.46 -9.53 10.84
CA LEU A 226 -7.30 -10.34 10.51
C LEU A 226 -7.57 -11.25 9.30
N ASN A 227 -8.70 -11.94 9.27
CA ASN A 227 -9.09 -12.78 8.13
C ASN A 227 -9.19 -11.95 6.84
N ARG A 228 -9.70 -10.72 6.94
CA ARG A 228 -9.76 -9.79 5.83
C ARG A 228 -8.35 -9.38 5.37
N LEU A 229 -7.46 -9.03 6.30
CA LEU A 229 -6.07 -8.67 5.98
C LEU A 229 -5.35 -9.84 5.30
N MET A 230 -5.52 -11.06 5.80
CA MET A 230 -4.96 -12.27 5.20
C MET A 230 -5.50 -12.49 3.79
N SER A 231 -6.81 -12.42 3.58
CA SER A 231 -7.43 -12.58 2.26
C SER A 231 -6.93 -11.53 1.28
N LEU A 232 -6.81 -10.26 1.73
CA LEU A 232 -6.29 -9.18 0.90
C LEU A 232 -4.78 -9.32 0.63
N THR A 233 -4.02 -9.95 1.53
CA THR A 233 -2.61 -10.29 1.26
C THR A 233 -2.48 -11.26 0.09
N PHE A 234 -3.31 -12.31 0.04
CA PHE A 234 -3.31 -13.24 -1.10
C PHE A 234 -3.80 -12.57 -2.38
N LEU A 235 -4.80 -11.70 -2.29
CA LEU A 235 -5.35 -10.97 -3.43
C LEU A 235 -4.41 -9.86 -3.92
N HIS A 236 -3.48 -9.37 -3.09
CA HIS A 236 -2.58 -8.28 -3.42
C HIS A 236 -1.77 -8.60 -4.68
N ARG A 237 -1.51 -7.57 -5.52
CA ARG A 237 -0.74 -7.76 -6.75
C ARG A 237 0.67 -8.34 -6.50
N PHE A 238 1.23 -8.08 -5.33
CA PHE A 238 2.51 -8.61 -4.88
C PHE A 238 2.35 -9.75 -3.85
N GLY A 239 1.16 -10.35 -3.72
CA GLY A 239 0.88 -11.34 -2.68
C GLY A 239 1.86 -12.51 -2.64
N ALA A 240 2.19 -13.08 -3.80
CA ALA A 240 3.19 -14.14 -3.89
C ALA A 240 4.59 -13.67 -3.46
N THR A 241 5.00 -12.47 -3.86
CA THR A 241 6.27 -11.86 -3.45
C THR A 241 6.29 -11.60 -1.95
N ILE A 242 5.22 -11.03 -1.39
CA ILE A 242 5.08 -10.78 0.05
C ILE A 242 5.28 -12.08 0.85
N ILE A 243 4.64 -13.18 0.43
CA ILE A 243 4.80 -14.48 1.09
C ILE A 243 6.22 -15.00 0.95
N SER A 244 6.79 -14.92 -0.25
CA SER A 244 8.15 -15.40 -0.54
C SER A 244 9.21 -14.64 0.25
N ASP A 245 9.07 -13.33 0.38
CA ASP A 245 10.00 -12.48 1.15
C ASP A 245 9.82 -12.63 2.66
N SER A 246 8.61 -13.00 3.10
CA SER A 246 8.26 -13.15 4.52
C SER A 246 8.67 -14.48 5.11
N LEU A 247 8.68 -15.55 4.31
CA LEU A 247 8.88 -16.92 4.78
C LEU A 247 9.93 -17.63 3.90
N PRO A 248 10.96 -18.24 4.50
CA PRO A 248 11.92 -19.05 3.75
C PRO A 248 11.23 -20.23 3.02
N PRO A 249 11.73 -20.67 1.85
CA PRO A 249 11.08 -21.75 1.10
C PRO A 249 10.92 -23.07 1.87
N ALA A 250 11.80 -23.36 2.83
CA ALA A 250 11.69 -24.56 3.68
C ALA A 250 10.49 -24.47 4.63
N GLU A 251 10.24 -23.29 5.20
CA GLU A 251 9.08 -23.03 6.06
C GLU A 251 7.78 -23.07 5.26
N GLN A 252 7.75 -22.43 4.08
CA GLN A 252 6.59 -22.50 3.18
C GLN A 252 6.18 -23.93 2.84
N ARG A 253 7.14 -24.82 2.56
CA ARG A 253 6.88 -26.25 2.30
C ARG A 253 6.36 -27.03 3.50
N ALA A 254 6.66 -26.59 4.71
CA ALA A 254 6.22 -27.23 5.95
C ALA A 254 4.78 -26.83 6.34
N ILE A 255 4.29 -25.67 5.86
CA ILE A 255 2.95 -25.18 6.12
C ILE A 255 1.94 -25.94 5.28
N SER A 256 0.92 -26.51 5.92
CA SER A 256 -0.08 -27.35 5.27
C SER A 256 -1.55 -26.87 5.47
N THR A 257 -1.79 -25.88 6.33
CA THR A 257 -3.12 -25.30 6.59
C THR A 257 -3.11 -23.77 6.58
N LEU A 258 -4.28 -23.16 6.36
CA LEU A 258 -4.46 -21.71 6.43
C LEU A 258 -4.13 -21.14 7.80
N GLU A 259 -4.45 -21.87 8.89
CA GLU A 259 -4.14 -21.44 10.26
C GLU A 259 -2.63 -21.35 10.49
N GLN A 260 -1.86 -22.36 10.04
CA GLN A 260 -0.41 -22.33 10.13
C GLN A 260 0.17 -21.17 9.30
N LEU A 261 -0.37 -20.91 8.11
CA LEU A 261 0.06 -19.79 7.27
C LEU A 261 -0.29 -18.45 7.92
N ALA A 262 -1.48 -18.33 8.52
CA ALA A 262 -1.89 -17.14 9.26
C ALA A 262 -0.98 -16.88 10.45
N GLU A 263 -0.66 -17.91 11.24
CA GLU A 263 0.27 -17.80 12.38
C GLU A 263 1.66 -17.36 11.90
N ALA A 264 2.20 -17.96 10.83
CA ALA A 264 3.51 -17.63 10.30
C ALA A 264 3.59 -16.19 9.75
N LEU A 265 2.52 -15.68 9.14
CA LEU A 265 2.50 -14.35 8.52
C LEU A 265 2.05 -13.22 9.46
N PHE A 266 1.19 -13.53 10.45
CA PHE A 266 0.47 -12.53 11.25
C PHE A 266 0.59 -12.74 12.77
N ALA A 267 1.66 -13.40 13.24
CA ALA A 267 1.87 -13.65 14.67
C ALA A 267 1.77 -12.36 15.50
N GLY A 268 1.01 -12.42 16.60
CA GLY A 268 0.95 -11.37 17.63
C GLY A 268 0.11 -10.13 17.26
N ILE A 269 -0.65 -10.16 16.16
CA ILE A 269 -1.46 -9.00 15.77
C ILE A 269 -2.95 -9.10 16.21
N LEU A 270 -3.33 -10.19 16.87
CA LEU A 270 -4.60 -10.36 17.58
C LEU A 270 -4.49 -9.91 19.02
#